data_490cbb8ae1a4ee00475a81199a1ab712
#
_entry.id   490cbb8ae1a4ee00475a81199a1ab712
#
_cell.length_a   1.000
_cell.length_b   1.000
_cell.length_c   1.000
_cell.angle_alpha   90.00
_cell.angle_beta   90.00
_cell.angle_gamma   90.00
#
_symmetry.space_group_name_H-M   'P 1'
#
loop_
_entity.id
_entity.type
_entity.pdbx_description
1 polymer ?
#
loop_
_entity_poly.entity_id
_entity_poly.type
_entity_poly.pdbx_seq_one_letter_code
_entity_poly.pdbx_strand_id
1 'polypeptide(L)'
;MSNIVLIETVGKSVEDFSRAKTAADTKTGKALDEMHAGGLKSTDTLSPNTKKDNGSTASPELYEGLRVCVVAGFSAYAQKLLKAPTKSLSDVDKSAKKYWQEQIGARLNDIRKGLERREGKAAERAPQTPKSAVDKLRIALETAEKIVQGEAEWSFDAADFLKHLRDLNRMVK
;
A
#
# COMPACT_ATOMS: atom_id res chain seq x y z
N MET A 1 2.48 -27.09 3.11
CA MET A 1 3.10 -27.01 1.76
C MET A 1 4.52 -26.50 1.95
N SER A 2 5.50 -27.00 1.16
CA SER A 2 6.83 -26.39 1.15
C SER A 2 6.76 -25.02 0.47
N ASN A 3 7.69 -24.10 0.83
CA ASN A 3 7.74 -22.75 0.27
C ASN A 3 7.89 -22.73 -1.26
N ILE A 4 8.60 -23.71 -1.81
CA ILE A 4 8.80 -23.89 -3.25
C ILE A 4 7.45 -24.21 -3.91
N VAL A 5 6.70 -25.19 -3.39
CA VAL A 5 5.37 -25.56 -3.91
C VAL A 5 4.39 -24.39 -3.82
N LEU A 6 4.44 -23.59 -2.77
CA LEU A 6 3.58 -22.41 -2.64
C LEU A 6 3.91 -21.36 -3.72
N ILE A 7 5.19 -21.07 -3.96
CA ILE A 7 5.61 -20.13 -5.01
C ILE A 7 5.23 -20.65 -6.40
N GLU A 8 5.40 -21.93 -6.68
CA GLU A 8 4.98 -22.52 -7.95
C GLU A 8 3.47 -22.39 -8.16
N THR A 9 2.68 -22.54 -7.09
CA THR A 9 1.21 -22.45 -7.16
C THR A 9 0.71 -21.02 -7.35
N VAL A 10 1.25 -20.05 -6.61
CA VAL A 10 0.69 -18.67 -6.59
C VAL A 10 1.52 -17.66 -7.37
N GLY A 11 2.74 -18.01 -7.78
CA GLY A 11 3.68 -17.05 -8.39
C GLY A 11 3.11 -16.35 -9.62
N LYS A 12 2.38 -17.08 -10.48
CA LYS A 12 1.72 -16.51 -11.66
C LYS A 12 0.66 -15.49 -11.27
N SER A 13 -0.15 -15.75 -10.26
CA SER A 13 -1.17 -14.83 -9.78
C SER A 13 -0.58 -13.57 -9.17
N VAL A 14 0.56 -13.67 -8.46
CA VAL A 14 1.31 -12.51 -7.94
C VAL A 14 1.87 -11.65 -9.08
N GLU A 15 2.42 -12.27 -10.12
CA GLU A 15 2.90 -11.57 -11.32
C GLU A 15 1.76 -10.85 -12.03
N ASP A 16 0.62 -11.54 -12.26
CA ASP A 16 -0.54 -10.99 -12.94
C ASP A 16 -1.17 -9.85 -12.13
N PHE A 17 -1.24 -9.95 -10.81
CA PHE A 17 -1.65 -8.85 -9.94
C PHE A 17 -0.73 -7.63 -10.11
N SER A 18 0.58 -7.84 -10.07
CA SER A 18 1.56 -6.77 -10.22
C SER A 18 1.46 -6.07 -11.58
N ARG A 19 1.23 -6.85 -12.63
CA ARG A 19 1.01 -6.35 -14.00
C ARG A 19 -0.32 -5.62 -14.14
N ALA A 20 -1.41 -6.16 -13.60
CA ALA A 20 -2.76 -5.62 -13.75
C ALA A 20 -2.93 -4.28 -13.03
N LYS A 21 -2.21 -4.03 -11.95
CA LYS A 21 -2.29 -2.75 -11.24
C LYS A 21 -1.73 -1.56 -12.03
N THR A 22 -1.08 -1.84 -13.16
CA THR A 22 -0.70 -0.83 -14.17
C THR A 22 -1.82 -0.58 -15.20
N ALA A 23 -2.87 -1.43 -15.24
CA ALA A 23 -3.87 -1.50 -16.31
C ALA A 23 -5.32 -1.76 -15.85
N ALA A 24 -5.81 -1.10 -14.78
CA ALA A 24 -7.21 -1.14 -14.30
C ALA A 24 -7.73 -2.41 -13.57
N ASP A 25 -8.53 -2.14 -12.52
CA ASP A 25 -8.83 -2.93 -11.32
C ASP A 25 -9.53 -4.31 -11.43
N THR A 26 -10.10 -4.70 -12.55
CA THR A 26 -10.93 -5.92 -12.62
C THR A 26 -10.14 -7.24 -12.60
N LYS A 27 -8.88 -7.23 -13.04
CA LYS A 27 -8.03 -8.43 -13.05
C LYS A 27 -7.37 -8.70 -11.69
N THR A 28 -7.28 -7.70 -10.83
CA THR A 28 -6.63 -7.85 -9.52
C THR A 28 -7.47 -8.69 -8.55
N GLY A 29 -8.78 -8.62 -8.64
CA GLY A 29 -9.70 -9.43 -7.83
C GLY A 29 -9.49 -10.91 -8.04
N LYS A 30 -9.51 -11.35 -9.31
CA LYS A 30 -9.30 -12.76 -9.68
C LYS A 30 -7.93 -13.28 -9.23
N ALA A 31 -6.86 -12.49 -9.45
CA ALA A 31 -5.51 -12.87 -9.03
C ALA A 31 -5.42 -13.05 -7.50
N LEU A 32 -6.09 -12.20 -6.71
CA LEU A 32 -6.15 -12.34 -5.26
C LEU A 32 -6.95 -13.57 -4.82
N ASP A 33 -8.04 -13.94 -5.54
CA ASP A 33 -8.80 -15.16 -5.27
C ASP A 33 -7.95 -16.40 -5.52
N GLU A 34 -7.18 -16.42 -6.60
CA GLU A 34 -6.26 -17.50 -6.94
C GLU A 34 -5.11 -17.62 -5.91
N MET A 35 -4.53 -16.51 -5.47
CA MET A 35 -3.51 -16.50 -4.41
C MET A 35 -4.06 -17.08 -3.11
N HIS A 36 -5.26 -16.66 -2.68
CA HIS A 36 -5.90 -17.14 -1.47
C HIS A 36 -6.24 -18.63 -1.57
N ALA A 37 -6.83 -19.07 -2.69
CA ALA A 37 -7.13 -20.47 -2.96
C ALA A 37 -5.87 -21.34 -3.01
N GLY A 38 -4.74 -20.80 -3.49
CA GLY A 38 -3.42 -21.43 -3.48
C GLY A 38 -2.78 -21.51 -2.09
N GLY A 39 -3.39 -20.92 -1.06
CA GLY A 39 -2.96 -20.99 0.33
C GLY A 39 -2.01 -19.89 0.78
N LEU A 40 -1.82 -18.82 -0.03
CA LEU A 40 -1.05 -17.64 0.39
C LEU A 40 -1.82 -16.84 1.45
N LYS A 41 -1.15 -16.55 2.56
CA LYS A 41 -1.71 -15.77 3.69
C LYS A 41 -1.26 -14.32 3.62
N SER A 42 -2.05 -13.42 4.17
CA SER A 42 -1.70 -12.00 4.27
C SER A 42 -0.38 -11.79 5.02
N THR A 43 -0.12 -12.58 6.06
CA THR A 43 1.11 -12.56 6.87
C THR A 43 2.36 -13.01 6.10
N ASP A 44 2.21 -13.80 5.03
CA ASP A 44 3.32 -14.26 4.19
C ASP A 44 3.91 -13.14 3.31
N THR A 45 3.19 -12.04 3.16
CA THR A 45 3.65 -10.87 2.40
C THR A 45 4.43 -9.86 3.25
N LEU A 46 4.56 -10.11 4.55
CA LEU A 46 5.35 -9.30 5.47
C LEU A 46 6.81 -9.75 5.46
N SER A 47 7.72 -8.79 5.53
CA SER A 47 9.16 -9.11 5.61
C SER A 47 9.46 -9.91 6.88
N PRO A 48 10.17 -11.06 6.77
CA PRO A 48 10.56 -11.87 7.92
C PRO A 48 11.66 -11.24 8.78
N ASN A 49 12.35 -10.21 8.26
CA ASN A 49 13.52 -9.60 8.88
C ASN A 49 13.20 -8.25 9.53
N THR A 50 12.30 -8.21 10.48
CA THR A 50 12.13 -7.02 11.29
C THR A 50 12.66 -7.26 12.68
N LYS A 51 13.40 -6.29 13.23
CA LYS A 51 13.86 -6.32 14.63
C LYS A 51 12.71 -6.37 15.64
N LYS A 52 11.48 -6.18 15.16
CA LYS A 52 10.23 -6.30 15.92
C LYS A 52 9.38 -7.36 15.26
N ASP A 53 8.70 -8.18 16.06
CA ASP A 53 7.68 -9.09 15.57
C ASP A 53 6.59 -8.28 14.86
N ASN A 54 6.46 -8.50 13.58
CA ASN A 54 5.45 -7.86 12.73
C ASN A 54 4.34 -8.83 12.30
N GLY A 55 4.31 -10.03 12.90
CA GLY A 55 3.36 -11.09 12.56
C GLY A 55 3.64 -11.77 11.22
N SER A 56 4.86 -11.64 10.66
CA SER A 56 5.24 -12.38 9.45
C SER A 56 5.26 -13.88 9.70
N THR A 57 4.66 -14.65 8.79
CA THR A 57 4.75 -16.11 8.73
C THR A 57 5.61 -16.60 7.56
N ALA A 58 6.14 -15.66 6.77
CA ALA A 58 6.99 -15.97 5.64
C ALA A 58 8.39 -16.44 6.09
N SER A 59 8.92 -17.47 5.42
CA SER A 59 10.37 -17.70 5.43
C SER A 59 11.07 -16.67 4.54
N PRO A 60 12.39 -16.44 4.73
CA PRO A 60 13.17 -15.58 3.83
C PRO A 60 13.05 -15.98 2.35
N GLU A 61 13.05 -17.28 2.05
CA GLU A 61 12.93 -17.81 0.69
C GLU A 61 11.55 -17.54 0.09
N LEU A 62 10.47 -17.73 0.87
CA LEU A 62 9.12 -17.43 0.42
C LEU A 62 8.97 -15.95 0.12
N TYR A 63 9.40 -15.08 1.03
CA TYR A 63 9.31 -13.64 0.85
C TYR A 63 10.10 -13.16 -0.37
N GLU A 64 11.32 -13.66 -0.57
CA GLU A 64 12.12 -13.31 -1.75
C GLU A 64 11.50 -13.85 -3.04
N GLY A 65 10.93 -15.06 -3.03
CA GLY A 65 10.17 -15.61 -4.14
C GLY A 65 8.99 -14.72 -4.54
N LEU A 66 8.22 -14.22 -3.56
CA LEU A 66 7.11 -13.28 -3.80
C LEU A 66 7.61 -11.96 -4.41
N ARG A 67 8.75 -11.44 -3.94
CA ARG A 67 9.37 -10.24 -4.52
C ARG A 67 9.75 -10.44 -5.98
N VAL A 68 10.35 -11.59 -6.31
CA VAL A 68 10.69 -11.94 -7.69
C VAL A 68 9.45 -11.99 -8.58
N CYS A 69 8.35 -12.60 -8.11
CA CYS A 69 7.08 -12.63 -8.84
C CYS A 69 6.49 -11.22 -9.05
N VAL A 70 6.55 -10.35 -8.05
CA VAL A 70 6.14 -8.94 -8.19
C VAL A 70 6.95 -8.23 -9.26
N VAL A 71 8.27 -8.40 -9.25
CA VAL A 71 9.18 -7.78 -10.23
C VAL A 71 8.91 -8.31 -11.65
N ALA A 72 8.58 -9.59 -11.81
CA ALA A 72 8.21 -10.16 -13.10
C ALA A 72 6.98 -9.48 -13.74
N GLY A 73 6.07 -8.93 -12.92
CA GLY A 73 4.93 -8.15 -13.37
C GLY A 73 5.25 -6.70 -13.78
N PHE A 74 6.45 -6.20 -13.53
CA PHE A 74 6.86 -4.84 -13.93
C PHE A 74 7.29 -4.77 -15.40
N SER A 75 7.42 -3.54 -15.93
CA SER A 75 7.94 -3.32 -17.26
C SER A 75 9.37 -3.85 -17.43
N ALA A 76 9.74 -4.20 -18.67
CA ALA A 76 11.11 -4.68 -18.99
C ALA A 76 12.19 -3.67 -18.56
N TYR A 77 11.92 -2.37 -18.68
CA TYR A 77 12.81 -1.30 -18.21
C TYR A 77 13.01 -1.37 -16.68
N ALA A 78 11.93 -1.48 -15.92
CA ALA A 78 12.00 -1.59 -14.46
C ALA A 78 12.77 -2.83 -14.01
N GLN A 79 12.50 -3.98 -14.64
CA GLN A 79 13.21 -5.23 -14.37
C GLN A 79 14.72 -5.11 -14.63
N LYS A 80 15.10 -4.46 -15.75
CA LYS A 80 16.51 -4.21 -16.10
C LYS A 80 17.19 -3.31 -15.06
N LEU A 81 16.52 -2.22 -14.67
CA LEU A 81 17.04 -1.29 -13.64
C LEU A 81 17.24 -1.99 -12.29
N LEU A 82 16.26 -2.79 -11.85
CA LEU A 82 16.34 -3.48 -10.56
C LEU A 82 17.51 -4.48 -10.51
N LYS A 83 17.83 -5.13 -11.62
CA LYS A 83 18.96 -6.07 -11.74
C LYS A 83 20.31 -5.37 -11.87
N ALA A 84 20.38 -4.14 -12.40
CA ALA A 84 21.64 -3.46 -12.66
C ALA A 84 22.36 -3.07 -11.36
N PRO A 85 23.70 -3.17 -11.28
CA PRO A 85 24.47 -2.67 -10.14
C PRO A 85 24.28 -1.14 -9.99
N THR A 86 24.02 -0.67 -8.77
CA THR A 86 23.74 0.76 -8.52
C THR A 86 24.91 1.67 -8.92
N LYS A 87 26.14 1.17 -8.81
CA LYS A 87 27.36 1.91 -9.17
C LYS A 87 27.47 2.21 -10.68
N SER A 88 26.82 1.43 -11.54
CA SER A 88 26.87 1.59 -13.00
C SER A 88 25.72 2.44 -13.56
N LEU A 89 24.85 2.95 -12.71
CA LEU A 89 23.66 3.70 -13.12
C LEU A 89 23.91 5.21 -13.09
N SER A 90 23.30 5.94 -14.03
CA SER A 90 23.18 7.40 -13.98
C SER A 90 22.36 7.82 -12.74
N ASP A 91 22.42 9.09 -12.34
CA ASP A 91 21.65 9.56 -11.17
C ASP A 91 20.13 9.50 -11.40
N VAL A 92 19.70 9.71 -12.65
CA VAL A 92 18.31 9.54 -13.05
C VAL A 92 17.88 8.07 -12.88
N ASP A 93 18.70 7.12 -13.35
CA ASP A 93 18.43 5.69 -13.22
C ASP A 93 18.49 5.21 -11.78
N LYS A 94 19.36 5.78 -10.93
CA LYS A 94 19.39 5.50 -9.49
C LYS A 94 18.08 5.92 -8.83
N SER A 95 17.56 7.10 -9.16
CA SER A 95 16.28 7.59 -8.66
C SER A 95 15.13 6.71 -9.13
N ALA A 96 15.12 6.34 -10.41
CA ALA A 96 14.14 5.43 -10.97
C ALA A 96 14.22 4.03 -10.33
N LYS A 97 15.44 3.51 -10.08
CA LYS A 97 15.63 2.24 -9.38
C LYS A 97 15.06 2.28 -7.96
N LYS A 98 15.31 3.36 -7.20
CA LYS A 98 14.75 3.55 -5.87
C LYS A 98 13.23 3.55 -5.91
N TYR A 99 12.62 4.28 -6.83
CA TYR A 99 11.17 4.27 -7.04
C TYR A 99 10.64 2.84 -7.25
N TRP A 100 11.26 2.06 -8.14
CA TRP A 100 10.82 0.69 -8.39
C TRP A 100 11.03 -0.25 -7.21
N GLN A 101 12.06 -0.04 -6.39
CA GLN A 101 12.24 -0.76 -5.12
C GLN A 101 11.09 -0.49 -4.14
N GLU A 102 10.66 0.77 -4.03
CA GLU A 102 9.50 1.15 -3.22
C GLU A 102 8.19 0.53 -3.76
N GLN A 103 8.05 0.44 -5.09
CA GLN A 103 6.90 -0.20 -5.72
C GLN A 103 6.77 -1.70 -5.37
N ILE A 104 7.87 -2.42 -5.16
CA ILE A 104 7.82 -3.82 -4.71
C ILE A 104 7.07 -3.89 -3.35
N GLY A 105 7.46 -3.07 -2.39
CA GLY A 105 6.82 -3.00 -1.09
C GLY A 105 5.35 -2.58 -1.17
N ALA A 106 5.03 -1.60 -2.02
CA ALA A 106 3.67 -1.15 -2.26
C ALA A 106 2.78 -2.28 -2.81
N ARG A 107 3.27 -3.05 -3.80
CA ARG A 107 2.52 -4.19 -4.36
C ARG A 107 2.30 -5.31 -3.33
N LEU A 108 3.31 -5.68 -2.55
CA LEU A 108 3.16 -6.66 -1.48
C LEU A 108 2.15 -6.21 -0.43
N ASN A 109 2.15 -4.93 -0.06
CA ASN A 109 1.17 -4.36 0.86
C ASN A 109 -0.27 -4.37 0.29
N ASP A 110 -0.44 -4.12 -1.00
CA ASP A 110 -1.74 -4.20 -1.66
C ASP A 110 -2.26 -5.65 -1.72
N ILE A 111 -1.38 -6.61 -2.02
CA ILE A 111 -1.71 -8.05 -1.97
C ILE A 111 -2.11 -8.42 -0.54
N ARG A 112 -1.35 -8.00 0.48
CA ARG A 112 -1.66 -8.22 1.88
C ARG A 112 -3.07 -7.75 2.23
N LYS A 113 -3.39 -6.50 1.93
CA LYS A 113 -4.74 -5.93 2.19
C LYS A 113 -5.85 -6.68 1.45
N GLY A 114 -5.56 -7.16 0.25
CA GLY A 114 -6.49 -7.96 -0.53
C GLY A 114 -6.74 -9.33 0.08
N LEU A 115 -5.69 -9.99 0.58
CA LEU A 115 -5.77 -11.28 1.27
C LEU A 115 -6.42 -11.15 2.65
N GLU A 116 -6.11 -10.11 3.44
CA GLU A 116 -6.77 -9.82 4.72
C GLU A 116 -8.30 -9.79 4.59
N ARG A 117 -8.81 -9.20 3.51
CA ARG A 117 -10.25 -9.17 3.23
C ARG A 117 -10.82 -10.57 2.96
N ARG A 118 -10.07 -11.45 2.31
CA ARG A 118 -10.46 -12.82 1.97
C ARG A 118 -10.36 -13.77 3.17
N GLU A 119 -9.41 -13.52 4.04
CA GLU A 119 -9.24 -14.22 5.31
C GLU A 119 -10.28 -13.82 6.38
N GLY A 120 -11.19 -12.89 6.08
CA GLY A 120 -12.17 -12.38 7.02
C GLY A 120 -11.62 -11.41 8.08
N LYS A 121 -10.31 -11.18 8.14
CA LYS A 121 -9.65 -10.27 9.09
C LYS A 121 -10.05 -8.79 8.90
N ALA A 122 -10.56 -8.45 7.71
CA ALA A 122 -11.07 -7.11 7.45
C ALA A 122 -12.44 -6.86 8.11
N ALA A 123 -13.16 -7.90 8.50
CA ALA A 123 -14.45 -7.78 9.18
C ALA A 123 -14.31 -7.39 10.67
N GLU A 124 -13.13 -7.60 11.27
CA GLU A 124 -12.84 -7.17 12.65
C GLU A 124 -12.55 -5.67 12.77
N ARG A 125 -12.26 -4.99 11.67
CA ARG A 125 -12.35 -3.53 11.67
C ARG A 125 -13.84 -3.20 11.70
N ALA A 126 -14.32 -2.77 12.89
CA ALA A 126 -15.69 -2.31 13.08
C ALA A 126 -16.16 -1.56 11.82
N PRO A 127 -17.35 -1.85 11.29
CA PRO A 127 -17.86 -1.16 10.12
C PRO A 127 -17.71 0.32 10.43
N GLN A 128 -16.86 1.03 9.67
CA GLN A 128 -16.84 2.47 9.79
C GLN A 128 -18.24 2.90 9.40
N THR A 129 -19.03 3.22 10.40
CA THR A 129 -20.35 3.84 10.19
C THR A 129 -20.12 4.94 9.16
N PRO A 130 -20.82 4.91 8.01
CA PRO A 130 -20.58 5.91 6.99
C PRO A 130 -20.71 7.26 7.67
N LYS A 131 -19.59 8.00 7.75
CA LYS A 131 -19.56 9.30 8.42
C LYS A 131 -20.67 10.14 7.86
N SER A 132 -21.54 10.64 8.72
CA SER A 132 -22.63 11.53 8.32
C SER A 132 -22.05 12.73 7.55
N ALA A 133 -22.86 13.43 6.77
CA ALA A 133 -22.43 14.65 6.11
C ALA A 133 -21.88 15.67 7.14
N VAL A 134 -22.46 15.69 8.32
CA VAL A 134 -22.03 16.50 9.48
C VAL A 134 -20.65 16.10 9.96
N ASP A 135 -20.38 14.78 10.13
CA ASP A 135 -19.05 14.31 10.55
C ASP A 135 -17.97 14.62 9.51
N LYS A 136 -18.31 14.51 8.22
CA LYS A 136 -17.37 14.84 7.13
C LYS A 136 -17.05 16.33 7.14
N LEU A 137 -18.03 17.18 7.37
CA LEU A 137 -17.88 18.63 7.45
C LEU A 137 -17.01 19.00 8.66
N ARG A 138 -17.28 18.42 9.84
CA ARG A 138 -16.48 18.64 11.05
C ARG A 138 -15.03 18.29 10.84
N ILE A 139 -14.73 17.11 10.25
CA ILE A 139 -13.36 16.68 9.96
C ILE A 139 -12.67 17.64 8.98
N ALA A 140 -13.40 18.13 7.98
CA ALA A 140 -12.85 19.11 7.03
C ALA A 140 -12.51 20.44 7.72
N LEU A 141 -13.36 20.93 8.61
CA LEU A 141 -13.12 22.15 9.40
C LEU A 141 -11.93 22.00 10.34
N GLU A 142 -11.82 20.87 11.07
CA GLU A 142 -10.68 20.56 11.94
C GLU A 142 -9.36 20.44 11.15
N THR A 143 -9.43 19.88 9.94
CA THR A 143 -8.27 19.76 9.05
C THR A 143 -7.83 21.13 8.55
N ALA A 144 -8.77 21.98 8.13
CA ALA A 144 -8.49 23.34 7.70
C ALA A 144 -7.86 24.17 8.83
N GLU A 145 -8.38 24.04 10.06
CA GLU A 145 -7.81 24.72 11.23
C GLU A 145 -6.35 24.31 11.47
N LYS A 146 -6.03 23.02 11.40
CA LYS A 146 -4.65 22.51 11.56
C LYS A 146 -3.71 23.02 10.48
N ILE A 147 -4.16 23.08 9.23
CA ILE A 147 -3.35 23.58 8.11
C ILE A 147 -3.03 25.07 8.35
N VAL A 148 -4.03 25.88 8.70
CA VAL A 148 -3.82 27.32 8.93
C VAL A 148 -2.93 27.59 10.13
N GLN A 149 -2.97 26.76 11.16
CA GLN A 149 -2.08 26.86 12.34
C GLN A 149 -0.64 26.41 12.04
N GLY A 150 -0.44 25.55 11.03
CA GLY A 150 0.86 24.95 10.72
C GLY A 150 1.75 25.77 9.82
N GLU A 151 1.23 26.78 9.13
CA GLU A 151 1.99 27.63 8.20
C GLU A 151 2.21 29.04 8.80
N ALA A 152 3.40 29.58 8.58
CA ALA A 152 3.83 30.86 9.19
C ALA A 152 3.39 32.09 8.40
N GLU A 153 3.12 31.97 7.09
CA GLU A 153 2.76 33.11 6.23
C GLU A 153 1.53 32.80 5.37
N TRP A 154 0.50 33.63 5.51
CA TRP A 154 -0.71 33.56 4.69
C TRP A 154 -0.97 34.88 3.99
N SER A 155 -1.57 34.84 2.80
CA SER A 155 -2.02 36.03 2.05
C SER A 155 -3.28 36.68 2.62
N PHE A 156 -3.81 36.20 3.71
CA PHE A 156 -5.02 36.66 4.41
C PHE A 156 -4.80 36.71 5.92
N ASP A 157 -5.70 37.38 6.65
CA ASP A 157 -5.67 37.38 8.12
C ASP A 157 -6.02 35.98 8.67
N ALA A 158 -4.99 35.22 9.02
CA ALA A 158 -5.13 33.88 9.54
C ALA A 158 -5.85 33.83 10.89
N ALA A 159 -5.73 34.87 11.72
CA ALA A 159 -6.40 34.94 13.04
C ALA A 159 -7.90 35.09 12.90
N ASP A 160 -8.34 35.96 12.01
CA ASP A 160 -9.76 36.16 11.71
C ASP A 160 -10.37 34.94 11.02
N PHE A 161 -9.65 34.33 10.08
CA PHE A 161 -10.07 33.09 9.42
C PHE A 161 -10.21 31.92 10.41
N LEU A 162 -9.29 31.73 11.33
CA LEU A 162 -9.35 30.71 12.39
C LEU A 162 -10.55 30.93 13.31
N LYS A 163 -10.88 32.19 13.63
CA LYS A 163 -12.08 32.52 14.42
C LYS A 163 -13.35 32.04 13.70
N HIS A 164 -13.49 32.36 12.42
CA HIS A 164 -14.64 31.91 11.62
C HIS A 164 -14.72 30.38 11.48
N LEU A 165 -13.60 29.69 11.29
CA LEU A 165 -13.58 28.23 11.28
C LEU A 165 -14.05 27.60 12.60
N ARG A 166 -13.67 28.18 13.74
CA ARG A 166 -14.11 27.73 15.06
C ARG A 166 -15.58 27.96 15.31
N ASP A 167 -16.10 29.09 14.85
CA ASP A 167 -17.53 29.41 14.96
C ASP A 167 -18.35 28.43 14.10
N LEU A 168 -17.93 28.15 12.85
CA LEU A 168 -18.54 27.13 12.01
C LEU A 168 -18.47 25.73 12.66
N ASN A 169 -17.34 25.35 13.25
CA ASN A 169 -17.21 24.06 13.92
C ASN A 169 -18.13 23.91 15.15
N ARG A 170 -18.43 25.02 15.84
CA ARG A 170 -19.43 25.04 16.94
C ARG A 170 -20.86 24.86 16.44
N MET A 171 -21.16 25.36 15.24
CA MET A 171 -22.51 25.23 14.65
C MET A 171 -22.79 23.83 14.11
N VAL A 172 -21.74 23.03 13.85
CA VAL A 172 -21.82 21.67 13.30
C VAL A 172 -21.85 20.60 14.43
N LYS A 173 -21.83 21.02 15.68
CA LYS A 173 -22.04 20.12 16.83
C LYS A 173 -23.53 19.85 17.01
#